data_08da40eac4aec2977c5ab7780bcb5e89
#
_entry.id   08da40eac4aec2977c5ab7780bcb5e89
#
_cell.length_a   1.000
_cell.length_b   1.000
_cell.length_c   1.000
_cell.angle_alpha   90.00
_cell.angle_beta   90.00
_cell.angle_gamma   90.00
#
_symmetry.space_group_name_H-M   'P 1'
#
loop_
_entity.id
_entity.type
_entity.pdbx_description
1 polymer ?
#
loop_
_entity_poly.entity_id
_entity_poly.type
_entity_poly.pdbx_seq_one_letter_code
_entity_poly.pdbx_strand_id
1 'polypeptide(L)'
;ELLRAARAYAQDCLEGKADPNHLTQEQFGGYLFSRGIPDPDLVIRPSGELRLSNFLLWQSAYAEFYFTDVLWPDFSKEELHRAIASFQGRQRRYGGV
;
A
#
# COMPACT_ATOMS: atom_id res chain seq x y z
N GLU A 1 -3.06 -1.12 -12.30
CA GLU A 1 -4.18 -1.44 -11.39
C GLU A 1 -5.08 -0.24 -11.10
N LEU A 2 -4.48 0.91 -10.82
CA LEU A 2 -5.27 2.11 -10.54
C LEU A 2 -6.11 2.52 -11.74
N LEU A 3 -5.54 2.45 -12.94
CA LEU A 3 -6.26 2.79 -14.15
C LEU A 3 -7.44 1.85 -14.37
N ARG A 4 -7.23 0.56 -14.13
CA ARG A 4 -8.30 -0.42 -14.26
C ARG A 4 -9.42 -0.13 -13.25
N ALA A 5 -9.07 0.20 -12.01
CA ALA A 5 -10.04 0.52 -10.98
C ALA A 5 -10.83 1.77 -11.36
N ALA A 6 -10.14 2.79 -11.88
CA ALA A 6 -10.80 4.02 -12.30
C ALA A 6 -11.78 3.76 -13.43
N ARG A 7 -11.41 2.92 -14.41
CA ARG A 7 -12.31 2.58 -15.50
C ARG A 7 -13.54 1.81 -15.01
N ALA A 8 -13.34 0.89 -14.08
CA ALA A 8 -14.45 0.13 -13.51
C ALA A 8 -15.43 1.04 -12.78
N TYR A 9 -14.89 2.00 -12.02
CA TYR A 9 -15.74 2.97 -11.34
C TYR A 9 -16.50 3.85 -12.32
N ALA A 10 -15.82 4.33 -13.36
CA ALA A 10 -16.46 5.13 -14.38
C ALA A 10 -17.60 4.37 -15.05
N GLN A 11 -17.40 3.09 -15.34
CA GLN A 11 -18.43 2.27 -15.93
C GLN A 11 -19.63 2.11 -15.02
N ASP A 12 -19.40 1.92 -13.72
CA ASP A 12 -20.50 1.86 -12.76
C ASP A 12 -21.26 3.17 -12.71
N CYS A 13 -20.61 4.31 -12.83
CA CYS A 13 -21.29 5.61 -12.89
C CYS A 13 -22.18 5.69 -14.13
N LEU A 14 -21.68 5.24 -15.29
CA LEU A 14 -22.46 5.27 -16.53
C LEU A 14 -23.69 4.36 -16.44
N GLU A 15 -23.60 3.27 -15.70
CA GLU A 15 -24.71 2.34 -15.53
C GLU A 15 -25.64 2.71 -14.37
N GLY A 16 -25.39 3.82 -13.70
CA GLY A 16 -26.22 4.27 -12.59
C GLY A 16 -25.98 3.55 -11.28
N LYS A 17 -24.91 2.75 -11.19
CA LYS A 17 -24.60 1.98 -9.99
C LYS A 17 -23.74 2.76 -8.99
N ALA A 18 -23.15 3.87 -9.42
CA ALA A 18 -22.29 4.70 -8.58
C ALA A 18 -22.50 6.18 -8.93
N ASP A 19 -22.20 7.04 -7.96
CA ASP A 19 -22.33 8.50 -8.12
C ASP A 19 -20.93 9.12 -8.13
N PRO A 20 -20.51 9.74 -9.24
CA PRO A 20 -19.18 10.33 -9.33
C PRO A 20 -18.94 11.48 -8.35
N ASN A 21 -20.00 12.06 -7.80
CA ASN A 21 -19.88 13.17 -6.86
C ASN A 21 -19.72 12.71 -5.41
N HIS A 22 -19.79 11.41 -5.16
CA HIS A 22 -19.77 10.87 -3.78
C HIS A 22 -18.73 9.77 -3.61
N LEU A 23 -17.68 9.76 -4.43
CA LEU A 23 -16.63 8.77 -4.31
C LEU A 23 -15.79 9.04 -3.05
N THR A 24 -15.57 8.00 -2.26
CA THR A 24 -14.68 8.03 -1.10
C THR A 24 -13.49 7.12 -1.34
N GLN A 25 -12.43 7.30 -0.52
CA GLN A 25 -11.26 6.42 -0.60
C GLN A 25 -11.66 4.96 -0.34
N GLU A 26 -12.54 4.75 0.62
CA GLU A 26 -12.99 3.41 0.95
C GLU A 26 -13.72 2.76 -0.23
N GLN A 27 -14.61 3.50 -0.88
CA GLN A 27 -15.34 3.00 -2.03
C GLN A 27 -14.39 2.67 -3.19
N PHE A 28 -13.43 3.54 -3.44
CA PHE A 28 -12.46 3.29 -4.51
C PHE A 28 -11.62 2.06 -4.22
N GLY A 29 -11.26 1.84 -2.95
CA GLY A 29 -10.53 0.65 -2.54
C GLY A 29 -11.25 -0.64 -2.92
N GLY A 30 -12.59 -0.62 -3.00
CA GLY A 30 -13.38 -1.77 -3.41
C GLY A 30 -13.21 -2.15 -4.87
N TYR A 31 -12.61 -1.29 -5.69
CA TYR A 31 -12.35 -1.58 -7.11
C TYR A 31 -10.95 -2.12 -7.35
N LEU A 32 -10.13 -2.20 -6.32
CA LEU A 32 -8.76 -2.67 -6.44
C LEU A 32 -8.68 -4.18 -6.29
N PHE A 33 -7.58 -4.76 -6.77
CA PHE A 33 -7.35 -6.20 -6.63
C PHE A 33 -7.25 -6.61 -5.16
N SER A 34 -6.83 -5.69 -4.30
CA SER A 34 -6.66 -5.95 -2.87
C SER A 34 -7.95 -5.75 -2.07
N ARG A 35 -9.10 -5.61 -2.72
CA ARG A 35 -10.35 -5.40 -1.99
C ARG A 35 -10.56 -6.51 -0.97
N GLY A 36 -11.00 -6.12 0.22
CA GLY A 36 -11.21 -7.07 1.30
C GLY A 36 -9.95 -7.43 2.08
N ILE A 37 -8.78 -6.94 1.65
CA ILE A 37 -7.51 -7.15 2.33
C ILE A 37 -7.10 -5.81 2.94
N PRO A 38 -6.73 -5.76 4.24
CA PRO A 38 -6.28 -4.50 4.84
C PRO A 38 -5.05 -3.96 4.12
N ASP A 39 -4.91 -2.63 4.09
CA ASP A 39 -3.72 -2.00 3.55
C ASP A 39 -2.51 -2.38 4.39
N PRO A 40 -1.31 -2.48 3.79
CA PRO A 40 -0.13 -2.83 4.56
C PRO A 40 0.27 -1.71 5.52
N ASP A 41 0.77 -2.10 6.68
CA ASP A 41 1.36 -1.17 7.63
C ASP A 41 2.85 -0.98 7.40
N LEU A 42 3.50 -1.99 6.82
CA LEU A 42 4.94 -1.99 6.60
C LEU A 42 5.23 -2.58 5.23
N VAL A 43 6.05 -1.88 4.45
CA VAL A 43 6.54 -2.35 3.15
C VAL A 43 8.05 -2.46 3.23
N ILE A 44 8.58 -3.64 2.92
CA ILE A 44 10.01 -3.91 2.95
C ILE A 44 10.53 -3.94 1.52
N ARG A 45 11.53 -3.12 1.22
CA ARG A 45 12.14 -3.04 -0.11
C ARG A 45 13.61 -3.42 -0.01
N PRO A 46 13.95 -4.66 -0.33
CA PRO A 46 15.35 -5.11 -0.31
C PRO A 46 16.16 -4.51 -1.46
N SER A 47 17.48 -4.71 -1.40
CA SER A 47 18.42 -4.33 -2.45
C SER A 47 18.57 -2.83 -2.66
N GLY A 48 18.28 -2.04 -1.63
CA GLY A 48 18.48 -0.60 -1.70
C GLY A 48 17.56 0.15 -2.64
N GLU A 49 16.49 -0.48 -3.11
CA GLU A 49 15.55 0.17 -4.02
C GLU A 49 14.69 1.16 -3.25
N LEU A 50 14.86 2.43 -3.57
CA LEU A 50 14.15 3.49 -2.86
C LEU A 50 12.89 3.98 -3.57
N ARG A 51 12.68 3.56 -4.81
CA ARG A 51 11.51 4.01 -5.56
C ARG A 51 10.33 3.10 -5.29
N LEU A 52 9.15 3.70 -5.20
CA LEU A 52 7.92 2.92 -5.04
C LEU A 52 7.56 2.16 -6.30
N SER A 53 7.92 2.71 -7.46
CA SER A 53 7.52 2.17 -8.73
C SER A 53 5.98 2.01 -8.76
N ASN A 54 5.47 0.90 -9.27
CA ASN A 54 4.02 0.66 -9.29
C ASN A 54 3.56 -0.35 -8.25
N PHE A 55 4.45 -0.68 -7.29
CA PHE A 55 4.14 -1.72 -6.32
C PHE A 55 3.20 -1.17 -5.25
N LEU A 56 1.96 -1.62 -5.27
CA LEU A 56 0.94 -1.28 -4.26
C LEU A 56 0.91 0.22 -3.93
N LEU A 57 0.99 1.08 -4.95
CA LEU A 57 1.09 2.52 -4.74
C LEU A 57 -0.06 3.06 -3.90
N TRP A 58 -1.28 2.69 -4.25
CA TRP A 58 -2.47 3.13 -3.52
C TRP A 58 -2.48 2.55 -2.10
N GLN A 59 -2.27 1.24 -2.00
CA GLN A 59 -2.37 0.52 -0.73
C GLN A 59 -1.28 0.92 0.25
N SER A 60 -0.15 1.44 -0.25
CA SER A 60 1.00 1.80 0.57
C SER A 60 1.02 3.27 0.98
N ALA A 61 -0.03 4.04 0.66
CA ALA A 61 -0.01 5.49 0.87
C ALA A 61 0.29 5.89 2.30
N TYR A 62 -0.14 5.11 3.27
CA TYR A 62 0.10 5.39 4.69
C TYR A 62 0.99 4.37 5.37
N ALA A 63 1.62 3.49 4.58
CA ALA A 63 2.51 2.48 5.13
C ALA A 63 3.87 3.07 5.48
N GLU A 64 4.53 2.46 6.46
CA GLU A 64 5.93 2.73 6.72
C GLU A 64 6.78 1.88 5.78
N PHE A 65 7.94 2.39 5.40
CA PHE A 65 8.86 1.68 4.52
C PHE A 65 10.14 1.33 5.24
N TYR A 66 10.65 0.15 4.98
CA TYR A 66 11.95 -0.29 5.45
C TYR A 66 12.79 -0.67 4.24
N PHE A 67 13.86 0.07 4.02
CA PHE A 67 14.79 -0.17 2.90
C PHE A 67 16.04 -0.84 3.43
N THR A 68 16.54 -1.84 2.70
CA THR A 68 17.72 -2.56 3.10
C THR A 68 18.56 -2.89 1.86
N ASP A 69 19.88 -2.99 2.05
CA ASP A 69 20.80 -3.38 1.00
C ASP A 69 20.86 -4.90 0.82
N VAL A 70 20.23 -5.65 1.71
CA VAL A 70 20.22 -7.10 1.62
C VAL A 70 19.43 -7.55 0.42
N LEU A 71 20.01 -8.42 -0.42
CA LEU A 71 19.31 -8.98 -1.56
C LEU A 71 18.22 -9.94 -1.07
N TRP A 72 17.14 -10.01 -1.83
CA TRP A 72 16.00 -10.82 -1.42
C TRP A 72 16.35 -12.27 -1.06
N PRO A 73 17.17 -12.99 -1.84
CA PRO A 73 17.53 -14.36 -1.47
C PRO A 73 18.27 -14.47 -0.14
N ASP A 74 18.93 -13.38 0.28
CA ASP A 74 19.69 -13.34 1.53
C ASP A 74 18.91 -12.72 2.68
N PHE A 75 17.64 -12.43 2.46
CA PHE A 75 16.79 -11.77 3.47
C PHE A 75 16.46 -12.77 4.57
N SER A 76 17.09 -12.59 5.73
CA SER A 76 17.00 -13.54 6.84
C SER A 76 15.88 -13.18 7.82
N LYS A 77 15.62 -14.12 8.73
CA LYS A 77 14.71 -13.90 9.85
C LYS A 77 15.16 -12.71 10.71
N GLU A 78 16.46 -12.57 10.89
CA GLU A 78 17.02 -11.47 11.68
C GLU A 78 16.78 -10.13 10.99
N GLU A 79 16.90 -10.08 9.66
CA GLU A 79 16.62 -8.88 8.89
C GLU A 79 15.15 -8.51 9.00
N LEU A 80 14.26 -9.49 8.97
CA LEU A 80 12.84 -9.25 9.16
C LEU A 80 12.57 -8.67 10.55
N HIS A 81 13.23 -9.20 11.57
CA HIS A 81 13.09 -8.69 12.94
C HIS A 81 13.54 -7.23 13.03
N ARG A 82 14.62 -6.86 12.34
CA ARG A 82 15.08 -5.47 12.31
C ARG A 82 14.05 -4.56 11.66
N ALA A 83 13.46 -5.01 10.57
CA ALA A 83 12.44 -4.24 9.88
C ALA A 83 11.23 -4.00 10.78
N ILE A 84 10.77 -5.03 11.45
CA ILE A 84 9.63 -4.92 12.36
C ILE A 84 9.96 -4.00 13.54
N ALA A 85 11.15 -4.13 14.12
CA ALA A 85 11.57 -3.27 15.22
C ALA A 85 11.63 -1.80 14.81
N SER A 86 12.14 -1.55 13.61
CA SER A 86 12.17 -0.20 13.05
C SER A 86 10.76 0.37 12.88
N PHE A 87 9.85 -0.45 12.38
CA PHE A 87 8.45 -0.06 12.20
C PHE A 87 7.80 0.28 13.53
N GLN A 88 7.99 -0.55 14.55
CA GLN A 88 7.40 -0.31 15.85
C GLN A 88 7.85 1.01 16.46
N GLY A 89 9.11 1.36 16.27
CA GLY A 89 9.63 2.63 16.76
C GLY A 89 9.01 3.82 16.06
N ARG A 90 8.80 3.73 14.75
CA ARG A 90 8.24 4.83 13.95
C ARG A 90 6.74 4.96 14.12
N GLN A 91 6.05 3.89 14.40
CA GLN A 91 4.61 3.89 14.54
C GLN A 91 4.14 4.85 15.63
N ARG A 92 4.92 4.99 16.69
CA ARG A 92 4.59 5.89 17.78
C ARG A 92 4.51 7.34 17.32
N ARG A 93 5.46 7.76 16.47
CA ARG A 93 5.48 9.13 15.93
C ARG A 93 4.32 9.34 14.96
N TYR A 94 4.03 8.33 14.19
CA TYR A 94 2.94 8.39 13.23
C TYR A 94 1.60 8.58 13.95
N GLY A 95 1.39 7.85 15.02
CA GLY A 95 0.16 7.94 15.78
C GLY A 95 -0.05 9.26 16.47
N GLY A 96 0.99 10.08 16.60
CA GLY A 96 0.92 11.39 17.22
C GLY A 96 0.56 12.52 16.28
N VAL A 97 0.32 12.20 15.02
CA VAL A 97 0.05 13.23 14.01
C VAL A 97 -1.43 13.63 13.98
#